data_ac55339f3868823494e11b1dcaf4d0ed
#
_entry.id   ac55339f3868823494e11b1dcaf4d0ed
#
_cell.length_a   1.000
_cell.length_b   1.000
_cell.length_c   1.000
_cell.angle_alpha   90.00
_cell.angle_beta   90.00
_cell.angle_gamma   90.00
#
_symmetry.space_group_name_H-M   'P 1'
#
loop_
_entity.id
_entity.type
_entity.pdbx_description
1 polymer ?
#
loop_
_entity_poly.entity_id
_entity_poly.type
_entity_poly.pdbx_seq_one_letter_code
_entity_poly.pdbx_strand_id
1 'polypeptide(L)'
;MNGKFIASADVERDELDWGTIGWLSRPESTGAKDIVAMEVSLSPGYGHDFHKHPEQEEVIYVIEGSVEQWLEDKKQTLNAGDSVFIPADMVHASFNVSSESAKLFVTLSPSKGAEGYQLIDVYDEVPWNTLRA
;
A
#
# COMPACT_ATOMS: atom_id res chain seq x y z
N MET A 1 -14.60 -16.18 -17.56
CA MET A 1 -14.69 -15.26 -16.41
C MET A 1 -15.26 -13.93 -16.87
N ASN A 2 -16.17 -13.38 -16.08
CA ASN A 2 -16.80 -12.11 -16.39
C ASN A 2 -16.10 -10.95 -15.71
N GLY A 3 -16.04 -9.81 -16.39
CA GLY A 3 -15.66 -8.56 -15.72
C GLY A 3 -16.73 -8.16 -14.72
N LYS A 4 -16.37 -7.26 -13.82
CA LYS A 4 -17.30 -6.79 -12.77
C LYS A 4 -17.24 -5.27 -12.63
N PHE A 5 -18.41 -4.66 -12.45
CA PHE A 5 -18.52 -3.28 -12.00
C PHE A 5 -18.57 -3.30 -10.47
N ILE A 6 -17.84 -2.40 -9.82
CA ILE A 6 -17.80 -2.31 -8.38
C ILE A 6 -18.10 -0.87 -7.98
N ALA A 7 -19.25 -0.65 -7.37
CA ALA A 7 -19.60 0.68 -6.87
C ALA A 7 -18.77 1.00 -5.62
N SER A 8 -18.46 2.26 -5.42
CA SER A 8 -17.71 2.71 -4.26
C SER A 8 -18.33 2.24 -2.93
N ALA A 9 -19.66 2.23 -2.85
CA ALA A 9 -20.38 1.78 -1.66
C ALA A 9 -20.19 0.28 -1.36
N ASP A 10 -19.81 -0.50 -2.37
CA ASP A 10 -19.65 -1.96 -2.24
C ASP A 10 -18.20 -2.37 -2.01
N VAL A 11 -17.27 -1.44 -2.01
CA VAL A 11 -15.86 -1.73 -1.73
C VAL A 11 -15.70 -2.10 -0.26
N GLU A 12 -15.12 -3.27 -0.01
CA GLU A 12 -14.78 -3.69 1.35
C GLU A 12 -13.61 -2.85 1.84
N ARG A 13 -13.77 -2.23 3.02
CA ARG A 13 -12.76 -1.37 3.59
C ARG A 13 -12.37 -1.84 4.98
N ASP A 14 -11.07 -1.96 5.19
CA ASP A 14 -10.51 -2.27 6.49
C ASP A 14 -10.03 -0.97 7.13
N GLU A 15 -10.40 -0.76 8.40
CA GLU A 15 -9.91 0.36 9.17
C GLU A 15 -8.75 -0.09 10.04
N LEU A 16 -7.65 0.65 9.98
CA LEU A 16 -6.41 0.36 10.67
C LEU A 16 -5.99 1.59 11.48
N ASP A 17 -5.05 1.42 12.39
CA ASP A 17 -4.58 2.55 13.22
C ASP A 17 -4.04 3.71 12.37
N TRP A 18 -3.46 3.40 11.22
CA TRP A 18 -2.81 4.40 10.37
C TRP A 18 -3.68 4.90 9.22
N GLY A 19 -4.87 4.35 9.01
CA GLY A 19 -5.76 4.75 7.92
C GLY A 19 -6.68 3.64 7.47
N THR A 20 -6.99 3.60 6.18
CA THR A 20 -7.91 2.61 5.61
C THR A 20 -7.35 1.95 4.36
N ILE A 21 -7.76 0.70 4.12
CA ILE A 21 -7.53 0.01 2.86
C ILE A 21 -8.89 -0.30 2.25
N GLY A 22 -9.16 0.21 1.05
CA GLY A 22 -10.30 -0.17 0.24
C GLY A 22 -9.86 -1.20 -0.79
N TRP A 23 -10.42 -2.39 -0.73
CA TRP A 23 -10.06 -3.50 -1.63
C TRP A 23 -10.84 -3.38 -2.93
N LEU A 24 -10.24 -2.75 -3.93
CA LEU A 24 -10.89 -2.55 -5.23
C LEU A 24 -11.00 -3.85 -6.00
N SER A 25 -9.97 -4.69 -5.93
CA SER A 25 -9.97 -6.01 -6.55
C SER A 25 -8.99 -6.93 -5.87
N ARG A 26 -9.44 -8.14 -5.59
CA ARG A 26 -8.62 -9.26 -5.09
C ARG A 26 -9.37 -10.57 -5.33
N PRO A 27 -8.74 -11.74 -5.16
CA PRO A 27 -9.41 -13.01 -5.48
C PRO A 27 -10.80 -13.16 -4.85
N GLU A 28 -10.96 -12.78 -3.59
CA GLU A 28 -12.24 -12.93 -2.88
C GLU A 28 -13.35 -12.07 -3.45
N SER A 29 -13.05 -10.89 -3.96
CA SER A 29 -14.09 -9.97 -4.43
C SER A 29 -14.37 -10.08 -5.92
N THR A 30 -13.35 -10.25 -6.75
CA THR A 30 -13.50 -10.23 -8.21
C THR A 30 -13.14 -11.55 -8.89
N GLY A 31 -12.46 -12.45 -8.17
CA GLY A 31 -11.88 -13.64 -8.78
C GLY A 31 -10.59 -13.37 -9.53
N ALA A 32 -9.99 -12.19 -9.34
CA ALA A 32 -8.74 -11.81 -10.02
C ALA A 32 -7.64 -12.81 -9.69
N LYS A 33 -6.85 -13.17 -10.70
CA LYS A 33 -5.76 -14.14 -10.56
C LYS A 33 -4.41 -13.48 -10.39
N ASP A 34 -4.21 -12.36 -11.05
CA ASP A 34 -2.86 -11.79 -11.17
C ASP A 34 -2.69 -10.45 -10.47
N ILE A 35 -3.73 -9.67 -10.34
CA ILE A 35 -3.62 -8.33 -9.75
C ILE A 35 -4.41 -8.19 -8.46
N VAL A 36 -3.85 -7.38 -7.57
CA VAL A 36 -4.54 -6.86 -6.39
C VAL A 36 -4.51 -5.34 -6.51
N ALA A 37 -5.65 -4.70 -6.33
CA ALA A 37 -5.77 -3.24 -6.43
C ALA A 37 -6.45 -2.70 -5.17
N MET A 38 -5.88 -1.65 -4.59
CA MET A 38 -6.34 -1.04 -3.36
C MET A 38 -6.37 0.47 -3.47
N GLU A 39 -7.28 1.08 -2.74
CA GLU A 39 -7.25 2.50 -2.44
C GLU A 39 -6.89 2.64 -0.96
N VAL A 40 -5.77 3.27 -0.69
CA VAL A 40 -5.23 3.40 0.67
C VAL A 40 -5.30 4.86 1.10
N SER A 41 -5.86 5.09 2.29
CA SER A 41 -5.85 6.42 2.90
C SER A 41 -4.94 6.39 4.12
N LEU A 42 -4.04 7.36 4.22
CA LEU A 42 -3.16 7.52 5.37
C LEU A 42 -3.60 8.74 6.16
N SER A 43 -3.88 8.52 7.45
CA SER A 43 -4.27 9.60 8.36
C SER A 43 -3.08 10.52 8.62
N PRO A 44 -3.32 11.83 8.90
CA PRO A 44 -2.24 12.76 9.23
C PRO A 44 -1.39 12.26 10.39
N GLY A 45 -0.07 12.20 10.19
CA GLY A 45 0.87 11.75 11.21
C GLY A 45 1.05 10.25 11.31
N TYR A 46 0.38 9.47 10.47
CA TYR A 46 0.45 8.01 10.50
C TYR A 46 1.00 7.47 9.20
N GLY A 47 1.31 6.18 9.18
CA GLY A 47 1.81 5.53 7.98
C GLY A 47 1.84 4.02 8.12
N HIS A 48 2.06 3.36 6.98
CA HIS A 48 2.29 1.93 6.94
C HIS A 48 3.79 1.71 7.10
N ASP A 49 4.18 1.27 8.27
CA ASP A 49 5.57 1.13 8.70
C ASP A 49 6.30 0.06 7.87
N PHE A 50 7.60 -0.05 8.06
CA PHE A 50 8.47 -0.91 7.25
C PHE A 50 7.98 -2.35 7.16
N HIS A 51 7.80 -2.80 5.92
CA HIS A 51 7.27 -4.12 5.58
C HIS A 51 7.74 -4.52 4.18
N LYS A 52 7.45 -5.75 3.79
CA LYS A 52 7.74 -6.24 2.44
C LYS A 52 6.69 -7.23 1.97
N HIS A 53 6.64 -7.41 0.66
CA HIS A 53 5.80 -8.41 -0.02
C HIS A 53 6.73 -9.38 -0.75
N PRO A 54 7.04 -10.55 -0.16
CA PRO A 54 8.15 -11.41 -0.63
C PRO A 54 8.11 -11.80 -2.10
N GLU A 55 6.92 -12.01 -2.66
CA GLU A 55 6.78 -12.51 -4.02
C GLU A 55 5.96 -11.58 -4.91
N GLN A 56 5.74 -10.34 -4.48
CA GLN A 56 4.89 -9.41 -5.22
C GLN A 56 5.61 -8.12 -5.56
N GLU A 57 5.49 -7.70 -6.80
CA GLU A 57 5.86 -6.35 -7.23
C GLU A 57 4.72 -5.40 -6.86
N GLU A 58 5.03 -4.14 -6.65
CA GLU A 58 4.05 -3.15 -6.22
C GLU A 58 4.28 -1.82 -6.93
N VAL A 59 3.19 -1.14 -7.28
CA VAL A 59 3.22 0.26 -7.68
C VAL A 59 2.30 1.03 -6.75
N ILE A 60 2.80 2.14 -6.22
CA ILE A 60 2.02 3.10 -5.44
C ILE A 60 1.94 4.39 -6.23
N TYR A 61 0.73 4.91 -6.39
CA TYR A 61 0.46 6.18 -7.06
C TYR A 61 -0.26 7.10 -6.08
N VAL A 62 0.26 8.32 -5.88
CA VAL A 62 -0.36 9.29 -4.97
C VAL A 62 -1.48 10.02 -5.69
N ILE A 63 -2.71 9.87 -5.19
CA ILE A 63 -3.90 10.54 -5.73
C ILE A 63 -4.06 11.93 -5.12
N GLU A 64 -3.96 12.02 -3.78
CA GLU A 64 -4.14 13.25 -3.02
C GLU A 64 -3.13 13.31 -1.89
N GLY A 65 -2.69 14.51 -1.57
CA GLY A 65 -1.76 14.74 -0.47
C GLY A 65 -0.33 14.40 -0.84
N SER A 66 0.46 14.07 0.16
CA SER A 66 1.86 13.70 -0.03
C SER A 66 2.27 12.63 0.97
N VAL A 67 3.29 11.86 0.64
CA VAL A 67 3.85 10.85 1.52
C VAL A 67 5.37 10.91 1.54
N GLU A 68 5.92 10.58 2.68
CA GLU A 68 7.34 10.28 2.83
C GLU A 68 7.49 8.80 2.50
N GLN A 69 8.00 8.52 1.31
CA GLN A 69 8.13 7.15 0.80
C GLN A 69 9.55 6.64 0.99
N TRP A 70 9.66 5.46 1.57
CA TRP A 70 10.94 4.78 1.77
C TRP A 70 11.07 3.60 0.83
N LEU A 71 12.24 3.45 0.23
CA LEU A 71 12.72 2.24 -0.43
C LEU A 71 14.00 1.84 0.28
N GLU A 72 13.94 0.81 1.09
CA GLU A 72 15.00 0.43 2.01
C GLU A 72 15.39 1.63 2.89
N ASP A 73 16.65 2.05 2.90
CA ASP A 73 17.16 3.15 3.72
C ASP A 73 17.10 4.53 3.04
N LYS A 74 16.47 4.61 1.86
CA LYS A 74 16.37 5.86 1.10
C LYS A 74 14.93 6.35 1.12
N LYS A 75 14.75 7.65 1.24
CA LYS A 75 13.41 8.25 1.24
C LYS A 75 13.29 9.40 0.26
N GLN A 76 12.07 9.62 -0.17
CA GLN A 76 11.72 10.73 -1.05
C GLN A 76 10.28 11.12 -0.78
N THR A 77 9.96 12.41 -0.88
CA THR A 77 8.59 12.88 -0.81
C THR A 77 7.92 12.65 -2.16
N LEU A 78 6.77 11.98 -2.13
CA LEU A 78 5.90 11.84 -3.31
C LEU A 78 4.69 12.74 -3.12
N ASN A 79 4.43 13.58 -4.11
CA ASN A 79 3.25 14.45 -4.16
C ASN A 79 2.19 13.85 -5.09
N ALA A 80 0.98 14.41 -5.07
CA ALA A 80 -0.08 13.96 -5.98
C ALA A 80 0.42 13.90 -7.42
N GLY A 81 0.20 12.76 -8.08
CA GLY A 81 0.69 12.49 -9.43
C GLY A 81 2.02 11.74 -9.49
N ASP A 82 2.75 11.65 -8.38
CA ASP A 82 3.99 10.88 -8.32
C ASP A 82 3.70 9.41 -8.03
N SER A 83 4.63 8.55 -8.42
CA SER A 83 4.52 7.11 -8.18
C SER A 83 5.86 6.50 -7.82
N VAL A 84 5.80 5.28 -7.30
CA VAL A 84 6.99 4.48 -6.98
C VAL A 84 6.76 3.05 -7.41
N PHE A 85 7.79 2.43 -7.97
CA PHE A 85 7.81 1.00 -8.24
C PHE A 85 8.65 0.29 -7.18
N ILE A 86 8.12 -0.79 -6.63
CA ILE A 86 8.76 -1.54 -5.56
C ILE A 86 8.92 -2.99 -6.02
N PRO A 87 10.17 -3.45 -6.21
CA PRO A 87 10.42 -4.85 -6.55
C PRO A 87 9.94 -5.81 -5.46
N ALA A 88 9.72 -7.07 -5.83
CA ALA A 88 9.39 -8.11 -4.87
C ALA A 88 10.45 -8.20 -3.76
N ASP A 89 10.01 -8.41 -2.54
CA ASP A 89 10.84 -8.58 -1.34
C ASP A 89 11.60 -7.33 -0.87
N MET A 90 11.42 -6.20 -1.53
CA MET A 90 12.06 -4.95 -1.10
C MET A 90 11.32 -4.34 0.08
N VAL A 91 12.02 -4.06 1.15
CA VAL A 91 11.47 -3.37 2.32
C VAL A 91 11.13 -1.92 1.96
N HIS A 92 9.95 -1.49 2.35
CA HIS A 92 9.47 -0.13 2.08
C HIS A 92 8.51 0.33 3.16
N ALA A 93 8.19 1.62 3.13
CA ALA A 93 7.24 2.22 4.05
C ALA A 93 6.69 3.51 3.45
N SER A 94 5.47 3.87 3.83
CA SER A 94 4.81 5.09 3.40
C SER A 94 4.27 5.81 4.62
N PHE A 95 4.74 7.04 4.88
CA PHE A 95 4.30 7.83 6.04
C PHE A 95 3.69 9.14 5.58
N ASN A 96 2.57 9.48 6.19
CA ASN A 96 1.95 10.79 5.99
C ASN A 96 2.43 11.73 7.09
N VAL A 97 3.42 12.56 6.76
CA VAL A 97 3.99 13.53 7.71
C VAL A 97 3.31 14.89 7.62
N SER A 98 2.25 15.00 6.84
CA SER A 98 1.50 16.26 6.68
C SER A 98 0.34 16.37 7.67
N SER A 99 -0.35 17.50 7.64
CA SER A 99 -1.53 17.73 8.47
C SER A 99 -2.86 17.34 7.80
N GLU A 100 -2.80 16.82 6.58
CA GLU A 100 -3.96 16.39 5.81
C GLU A 100 -3.87 14.92 5.46
N SER A 101 -5.01 14.28 5.20
CA SER A 101 -5.04 12.89 4.74
C SER A 101 -4.37 12.75 3.38
N ALA A 102 -3.73 11.61 3.16
CA ALA A 102 -3.18 11.24 1.86
C ALA A 102 -3.95 10.05 1.30
N LYS A 103 -4.16 10.04 0.00
CA LYS A 103 -4.85 8.95 -0.69
C LYS A 103 -3.94 8.38 -1.76
N LEU A 104 -3.79 7.05 -1.74
CA LEU A 104 -2.93 6.31 -2.64
C LEU A 104 -3.74 5.28 -3.42
N PHE A 105 -3.36 5.06 -4.68
CA PHE A 105 -3.74 3.86 -5.40
C PHE A 105 -2.58 2.89 -5.34
N VAL A 106 -2.83 1.65 -4.95
CA VAL A 106 -1.80 0.62 -4.78
C VAL A 106 -2.19 -0.62 -5.57
N THR A 107 -1.27 -1.14 -6.36
CA THR A 107 -1.48 -2.39 -7.05
C THR A 107 -0.29 -3.32 -6.86
N LEU A 108 -0.57 -4.60 -6.66
CA LEU A 108 0.43 -5.66 -6.51
C LEU A 108 0.17 -6.79 -7.49
N SER A 109 1.23 -7.46 -7.90
CA SER A 109 1.15 -8.63 -8.78
C SER A 109 2.38 -9.51 -8.56
N PRO A 110 2.26 -10.84 -8.63
CA PRO A 110 1.03 -11.60 -8.75
C PRO A 110 0.22 -11.60 -7.44
N SER A 111 -1.06 -11.94 -7.54
CA SER A 111 -1.90 -12.17 -6.37
C SER A 111 -1.45 -13.42 -5.61
N LYS A 112 -1.52 -13.39 -4.29
CA LYS A 112 -1.10 -14.50 -3.42
C LYS A 112 -2.17 -14.83 -2.38
N GLY A 113 -2.59 -16.09 -2.38
CA GLY A 113 -3.61 -16.57 -1.43
C GLY A 113 -4.99 -15.97 -1.70
N ALA A 114 -5.94 -16.24 -0.80
CA ALA A 114 -7.32 -15.76 -0.94
C ALA A 114 -7.40 -14.24 -0.81
N GLU A 115 -6.57 -13.66 0.04
CA GLU A 115 -6.52 -12.20 0.23
C GLU A 115 -5.81 -11.48 -0.91
N GLY A 116 -5.00 -12.21 -1.66
CA GLY A 116 -4.21 -11.66 -2.76
C GLY A 116 -2.95 -10.92 -2.33
N TYR A 117 -2.68 -10.84 -1.04
CA TYR A 117 -1.75 -9.90 -0.45
C TYR A 117 -0.88 -10.62 0.60
N GLN A 118 0.42 -10.68 0.36
CA GLN A 118 1.39 -11.17 1.34
C GLN A 118 2.03 -9.99 2.05
N LEU A 119 2.20 -10.08 3.35
CA LEU A 119 2.80 -9.01 4.13
C LEU A 119 3.71 -9.59 5.21
N ILE A 120 4.94 -9.11 5.25
CA ILE A 120 5.86 -9.38 6.36
C ILE A 120 6.31 -8.04 6.93
N ASP A 121 5.93 -7.78 8.19
CA ASP A 121 6.36 -6.59 8.91
C ASP A 121 7.80 -6.76 9.39
N VAL A 122 8.61 -5.72 9.23
CA VAL A 122 10.01 -5.71 9.65
C VAL A 122 10.36 -4.46 10.47
N TYR A 123 9.37 -3.64 10.81
CA TYR A 123 9.56 -2.33 11.44
C TYR A 123 10.24 -2.39 12.81
N ASP A 124 10.18 -3.52 13.50
CA ASP A 124 10.82 -3.71 14.80
C ASP A 124 12.21 -4.36 14.71
N GLU A 125 12.70 -4.63 13.49
CA GLU A 125 14.00 -5.24 13.24
C GLU A 125 15.04 -4.20 12.83
N VAL A 126 16.30 -4.49 13.16
CA VAL A 126 17.45 -3.67 12.71
C VAL A 126 17.65 -3.87 11.21
N PRO A 127 17.90 -2.83 10.40
CA PRO A 127 18.07 -1.41 10.77
C PRO A 127 16.77 -0.59 10.73
N TRP A 128 15.64 -1.21 10.36
CA TRP A 128 14.39 -0.52 10.09
C TRP A 128 13.85 0.25 11.30
N ASN A 129 14.09 -0.28 12.48
CA ASN A 129 13.64 0.33 13.73
C ASN A 129 14.44 1.59 14.13
N THR A 130 15.45 1.98 13.36
CA THR A 130 16.29 3.15 13.66
C THR A 130 16.24 4.26 12.62
N LEU A 131 15.72 3.96 11.43
CA LEU A 131 15.81 4.90 10.29
C LEU A 131 15.04 6.20 10.49
N ARG A 132 13.96 6.17 11.25
CA ARG A 132 13.12 7.34 11.55
C ARG A 132 13.22 7.78 13.01
N ALA A 133 14.14 7.24 13.74
CA ALA A 133 14.33 7.58 15.14
C ALA A 133 14.92 8.99 15.32
#